data_97fdda7bba2642b6c5f74a03bae92e52
#
_entry.id   97fdda7bba2642b6c5f74a03bae92e52
#
_cell.length_a   1.000
_cell.length_b   1.000
_cell.length_c   1.000
_cell.angle_alpha   90.00
_cell.angle_beta   90.00
_cell.angle_gamma   90.00
#
_symmetry.space_group_name_H-M   'P 1'
#
loop_
_entity.id
_entity.type
_entity.pdbx_description
1 polymer ?
#
loop_
_entity_poly.entity_id
_entity_poly.type
_entity_poly.pdbx_seq_one_letter_code
_entity_poly.pdbx_strand_id
1 'polypeptide(L)'
;MLLLFCTIGFVNCNNEEENVINYENSIEGLTADNFPVMDSSTSTHPLLKLLGYKLMGIRYKWEVSFMSGIEKYITCDSEYYYGTNSTATNAARQRLEQIEAKMKKSTTHGSFVNLIDDKVELIIASRAISRDEKQYAKEKGTGIIEKPVGIDGFVFIKNKENPVKSLTCEQIRSYIRVKSLIGKKWEEMMWRLLLYA
;
A
#
# COMPACT_ATOMS: atom_id res chain seq x y z
N MET A 1 30.20 1.23 6.11
CA MET A 1 29.28 1.42 4.98
C MET A 1 29.04 0.05 4.36
N LEU A 2 28.03 -0.66 4.84
CA LEU A 2 27.71 -2.03 4.43
C LEU A 2 26.57 -1.97 3.43
N LEU A 3 26.88 -2.18 2.16
CA LEU A 3 25.89 -2.31 1.09
C LEU A 3 25.32 -3.74 1.14
N LEU A 4 24.11 -3.87 1.68
CA LEU A 4 23.38 -5.12 1.60
C LEU A 4 22.63 -5.14 0.27
N PHE A 5 23.14 -5.88 -0.70
CA PHE A 5 22.41 -6.23 -1.92
C PHE A 5 21.30 -7.22 -1.55
N CYS A 6 20.06 -6.74 -1.50
CA CYS A 6 18.90 -7.63 -1.47
C CYS A 6 18.59 -8.02 -2.90
N THR A 7 19.04 -9.20 -3.33
CA THR A 7 18.60 -9.82 -4.58
C THR A 7 17.15 -10.22 -4.40
N ILE A 8 16.24 -9.42 -4.95
CA ILE A 8 14.85 -9.83 -5.11
C ILE A 8 14.87 -10.91 -6.21
N GLY A 9 14.80 -12.17 -5.79
CA GLY A 9 14.52 -13.26 -6.69
C GLY A 9 13.18 -13.02 -7.36
N PHE A 10 13.18 -12.92 -8.68
CA PHE A 10 11.96 -13.02 -9.46
C PHE A 10 11.36 -14.41 -9.21
N VAL A 11 10.39 -14.48 -8.34
CA VAL A 11 9.53 -15.66 -8.24
C VAL A 11 8.74 -15.69 -9.53
N ASN A 12 9.04 -16.70 -10.32
CA ASN A 12 8.35 -17.00 -11.57
C ASN A 12 6.88 -17.28 -11.23
N CYS A 13 5.97 -16.39 -11.59
CA CYS A 13 4.54 -16.57 -11.41
C CYS A 13 3.98 -17.54 -12.44
N ASN A 14 4.42 -18.81 -12.35
CA ASN A 14 3.77 -19.90 -13.04
C ASN A 14 3.02 -20.72 -11.99
N ASN A 15 1.68 -20.72 -12.10
CA ASN A 15 0.75 -21.61 -11.41
C ASN A 15 0.93 -21.65 -9.88
N GLU A 16 0.59 -20.58 -9.19
CA GLU A 16 0.17 -20.74 -7.81
C GLU A 16 -1.21 -21.44 -7.86
N GLU A 17 -1.21 -22.76 -7.68
CA GLU A 17 -2.36 -23.43 -7.11
C GLU A 17 -2.84 -22.56 -5.94
N GLU A 18 -4.15 -22.30 -5.88
CA GLU A 18 -4.78 -21.60 -4.76
C GLU A 18 -4.48 -22.40 -3.48
N ASN A 19 -3.31 -22.19 -2.92
CA ASN A 19 -3.02 -22.62 -1.56
C ASN A 19 -3.92 -21.76 -0.66
N VAL A 20 -5.08 -22.31 -0.34
CA VAL A 20 -5.93 -21.84 0.75
C VAL A 20 -5.15 -21.99 2.03
N ILE A 21 -4.27 -21.04 2.30
CA ILE A 21 -3.53 -21.01 3.55
C ILE A 21 -4.55 -20.62 4.62
N ASN A 22 -5.00 -21.60 5.37
CA ASN A 22 -5.74 -21.41 6.60
C ASN A 22 -4.75 -20.79 7.60
N TYR A 23 -4.66 -19.46 7.61
CA TYR A 23 -3.95 -18.76 8.67
C TYR A 23 -4.86 -18.79 9.89
N GLU A 24 -4.60 -19.67 10.82
CA GLU A 24 -5.07 -19.51 12.20
C GLU A 24 -4.59 -18.16 12.71
N ASN A 25 -5.41 -17.47 13.48
CA ASN A 25 -5.07 -16.17 14.08
C ASN A 25 -3.65 -16.24 14.66
N SER A 26 -2.71 -15.55 14.04
CA SER A 26 -1.31 -15.53 14.48
C SER A 26 -1.12 -14.70 15.76
N ILE A 27 -2.14 -13.99 16.21
CA ILE A 27 -2.14 -13.17 17.41
C ILE A 27 -3.22 -13.70 18.36
N GLU A 28 -2.80 -14.22 19.50
CA GLU A 28 -3.70 -14.73 20.53
C GLU A 28 -4.65 -13.62 21.03
N GLY A 29 -5.95 -13.92 21.11
CA GLY A 29 -6.97 -12.99 21.58
C GLY A 29 -7.43 -11.94 20.55
N LEU A 30 -6.86 -11.91 19.34
CA LEU A 30 -7.33 -11.01 18.29
C LEU A 30 -8.64 -11.53 17.68
N THR A 31 -9.68 -10.70 17.73
CA THR A 31 -11.02 -10.99 17.19
C THR A 31 -11.48 -9.87 16.26
N ALA A 32 -12.56 -10.08 15.50
CA ALA A 32 -13.15 -9.02 14.68
C ALA A 32 -13.62 -7.81 15.51
N ASP A 33 -14.05 -8.03 16.73
CA ASP A 33 -14.56 -6.97 17.61
C ASP A 33 -13.41 -6.07 18.11
N ASN A 34 -12.28 -6.65 18.50
CA ASN A 34 -11.12 -5.91 18.99
C ASN A 34 -10.04 -5.64 17.93
N PHE A 35 -10.30 -5.98 16.66
CA PHE A 35 -9.41 -5.60 15.57
C PHE A 35 -9.33 -4.07 15.50
N PRO A 36 -8.11 -3.48 15.46
CA PRO A 36 -7.96 -2.03 15.49
C PRO A 36 -8.56 -1.35 14.25
N VAL A 37 -9.05 -0.14 14.42
CA VAL A 37 -9.40 0.72 13.29
C VAL A 37 -8.10 1.23 12.67
N MET A 38 -7.87 0.87 11.42
CA MET A 38 -6.61 1.15 10.73
C MET A 38 -6.84 2.05 9.51
N ASP A 39 -5.83 2.85 9.17
CA ASP A 39 -5.84 3.62 7.92
C ASP A 39 -4.52 3.45 7.15
N SER A 40 -4.54 3.75 5.88
CA SER A 40 -3.37 3.61 5.03
C SER A 40 -3.34 4.65 3.92
N SER A 41 -2.14 4.95 3.44
CA SER A 41 -1.99 5.69 2.19
C SER A 41 -2.49 4.86 1.01
N THR A 42 -2.77 5.50 -0.11
CA THR A 42 -3.21 4.81 -1.34
C THR A 42 -2.24 3.70 -1.75
N SER A 43 -0.94 3.97 -1.68
CA SER A 43 0.11 3.01 -2.06
C SER A 43 0.29 1.86 -1.07
N THR A 44 0.00 2.06 0.21
CA THR A 44 0.15 1.04 1.25
C THR A 44 -1.15 0.31 1.58
N HIS A 45 -2.27 0.72 0.98
CA HIS A 45 -3.57 0.09 1.21
C HIS A 45 -3.62 -1.41 0.88
N PRO A 46 -2.99 -1.90 -0.23
CA PRO A 46 -2.91 -3.34 -0.47
C PRO A 46 -2.19 -4.10 0.65
N LEU A 47 -1.15 -3.50 1.26
CA LEU A 47 -0.46 -4.08 2.39
C LEU A 47 -1.36 -4.14 3.64
N LEU A 48 -2.13 -3.08 3.90
CA LEU A 48 -3.11 -3.06 4.99
C LEU A 48 -4.14 -4.19 4.83
N LYS A 49 -4.72 -4.33 3.64
CA LYS A 49 -5.69 -5.42 3.35
C LYS A 49 -5.05 -6.80 3.53
N LEU A 50 -3.85 -7.00 2.99
CA LEU A 50 -3.12 -8.26 3.13
C LEU A 50 -2.89 -8.62 4.60
N LEU A 51 -2.46 -7.67 5.41
CA LEU A 51 -2.25 -7.88 6.85
C LEU A 51 -3.57 -8.20 7.56
N GLY A 52 -4.62 -7.41 7.34
CA GLY A 52 -5.93 -7.65 7.93
C GLY A 52 -6.50 -9.02 7.56
N TYR A 53 -6.43 -9.41 6.30
CA TYR A 53 -6.91 -10.70 5.84
C TYR A 53 -6.10 -11.86 6.44
N LYS A 54 -4.77 -11.76 6.45
CA LYS A 54 -3.91 -12.79 7.06
C LYS A 54 -4.15 -12.94 8.55
N LEU A 55 -4.16 -11.83 9.29
CA LEU A 55 -4.35 -11.85 10.74
C LEU A 55 -5.73 -12.39 11.13
N MET A 56 -6.75 -12.17 10.31
CA MET A 56 -8.12 -12.57 10.60
C MET A 56 -8.56 -13.86 9.91
N GLY A 57 -7.65 -14.55 9.22
CA GLY A 57 -7.97 -15.78 8.51
C GLY A 57 -8.99 -15.59 7.39
N ILE A 58 -9.01 -14.42 6.75
CA ILE A 58 -9.90 -14.11 5.64
C ILE A 58 -9.30 -14.64 4.35
N ARG A 59 -10.08 -15.41 3.59
CA ARG A 59 -9.68 -15.90 2.26
C ARG A 59 -9.63 -14.73 1.28
N TYR A 60 -8.51 -14.60 0.57
CA TYR A 60 -8.27 -13.53 -0.37
C TYR A 60 -7.63 -14.03 -1.66
N LYS A 61 -7.75 -13.23 -2.70
CA LYS A 61 -7.07 -13.45 -3.98
C LYS A 61 -6.48 -12.15 -4.52
N TRP A 62 -5.53 -12.28 -5.44
CA TRP A 62 -5.02 -11.16 -6.20
C TRP A 62 -5.76 -11.08 -7.52
N GLU A 63 -6.31 -9.91 -7.83
CA GLU A 63 -6.98 -9.64 -9.09
C GLU A 63 -6.23 -8.56 -9.88
N VAL A 64 -6.45 -8.54 -11.19
CA VAL A 64 -5.86 -7.55 -12.09
C VAL A 64 -6.99 -6.72 -12.69
N SER A 65 -6.94 -5.40 -12.48
CA SER A 65 -7.83 -4.45 -13.15
C SER A 65 -7.17 -3.91 -14.41
N PHE A 66 -7.96 -3.72 -15.46
CA PHE A 66 -7.53 -3.12 -16.73
C PHE A 66 -8.23 -1.78 -17.01
N MET A 67 -9.05 -1.29 -16.08
CA MET A 67 -9.88 -0.10 -16.31
C MET A 67 -9.11 1.22 -16.34
N SER A 68 -8.02 1.32 -15.56
CA SER A 68 -7.18 2.52 -15.48
C SER A 68 -5.70 2.25 -15.77
N GLY A 69 -5.41 1.09 -16.37
CA GLY A 69 -4.09 0.53 -16.55
C GLY A 69 -4.04 -0.89 -15.97
N ILE A 70 -2.88 -1.54 -16.07
CA ILE A 70 -2.71 -2.87 -15.44
C ILE A 70 -2.40 -2.63 -13.95
N GLU A 71 -3.38 -2.83 -13.10
CA GLU A 71 -3.24 -2.70 -11.65
C GLU A 71 -3.56 -4.05 -10.98
N LYS A 72 -2.62 -4.55 -10.18
CA LYS A 72 -2.81 -5.74 -9.36
C LYS A 72 -3.25 -5.30 -7.96
N TYR A 73 -4.39 -5.81 -7.52
CA TYR A 73 -4.96 -5.47 -6.21
C TYR A 73 -5.42 -6.72 -5.45
N ILE A 74 -5.53 -6.59 -4.14
CA ILE A 74 -6.00 -7.66 -3.27
C ILE A 74 -7.48 -7.48 -2.94
N THR A 75 -8.24 -8.57 -3.03
CA THR A 75 -9.66 -8.60 -2.67
C THR A 75 -9.97 -9.89 -1.90
N CYS A 76 -11.10 -9.92 -1.20
CA CYS A 76 -11.59 -11.16 -0.62
C CYS A 76 -11.96 -12.16 -1.72
N ASP A 77 -11.97 -13.44 -1.37
CA ASP A 77 -12.51 -14.49 -2.26
C ASP A 77 -14.04 -14.38 -2.32
N SER A 78 -14.52 -13.65 -3.32
CA SER A 78 -15.95 -13.36 -3.47
C SER A 78 -16.82 -14.60 -3.69
N GLU A 79 -16.31 -15.65 -4.32
CA GLU A 79 -17.04 -16.90 -4.50
C GLU A 79 -17.26 -17.60 -3.17
N TYR A 80 -16.26 -17.62 -2.31
CA TYR A 80 -16.38 -18.19 -0.98
C TYR A 80 -17.36 -17.40 -0.10
N TYR A 81 -17.26 -16.06 -0.08
CA TYR A 81 -18.05 -15.23 0.84
C TYR A 81 -19.46 -14.94 0.32
N TYR A 82 -19.67 -14.85 -0.99
CA TYR A 82 -20.93 -14.41 -1.59
C TYR A 82 -21.56 -15.45 -2.54
N GLY A 83 -20.82 -16.50 -2.91
CA GLY A 83 -21.30 -17.53 -3.84
C GLY A 83 -22.23 -18.60 -3.23
N THR A 84 -22.22 -18.76 -1.91
CA THR A 84 -23.02 -19.75 -1.18
C THR A 84 -23.77 -19.15 0.00
N ASN A 85 -24.96 -19.69 0.31
CA ASN A 85 -25.81 -19.23 1.42
C ASN A 85 -25.83 -20.22 2.59
N SER A 86 -24.69 -20.76 2.97
CA SER A 86 -24.59 -21.57 4.20
C SER A 86 -24.48 -20.69 5.47
N THR A 87 -24.88 -21.21 6.60
CA THR A 87 -24.73 -20.50 7.89
C THR A 87 -23.26 -20.18 8.20
N ALA A 88 -22.34 -21.10 7.89
CA ALA A 88 -20.91 -20.89 8.07
C ALA A 88 -20.39 -19.74 7.16
N THR A 89 -20.86 -19.68 5.93
CA THR A 89 -20.50 -18.61 4.99
C THR A 89 -21.06 -17.26 5.45
N ASN A 90 -22.27 -17.22 6.02
CA ASN A 90 -22.86 -15.98 6.55
C ASN A 90 -22.06 -15.43 7.73
N ALA A 91 -21.62 -16.27 8.66
CA ALA A 91 -20.77 -15.87 9.77
C ALA A 91 -19.38 -15.36 9.29
N ALA A 92 -18.79 -16.04 8.31
CA ALA A 92 -17.53 -15.63 7.69
C ALA A 92 -17.67 -14.28 6.95
N ARG A 93 -18.77 -14.07 6.24
CA ARG A 93 -19.10 -12.81 5.58
C ARG A 93 -19.24 -11.66 6.57
N GLN A 94 -20.01 -11.86 7.63
CA GLN A 94 -20.18 -10.85 8.68
C GLN A 94 -18.82 -10.44 9.27
N ARG A 95 -17.95 -11.41 9.55
CA ARG A 95 -16.58 -11.13 10.01
C ARG A 95 -15.76 -10.35 8.99
N LEU A 96 -15.84 -10.71 7.71
CA LEU A 96 -15.19 -9.97 6.61
C LEU A 96 -15.64 -8.51 6.60
N GLU A 97 -16.95 -8.26 6.63
CA GLU A 97 -17.53 -6.91 6.59
C GLU A 97 -17.10 -6.08 7.80
N GLN A 98 -17.05 -6.67 8.99
CA GLN A 98 -16.55 -6.01 10.20
C GLN A 98 -15.08 -5.59 10.06
N ILE A 99 -14.23 -6.46 9.52
CA ILE A 99 -12.81 -6.18 9.33
C ILE A 99 -12.59 -5.14 8.23
N GLU A 100 -13.28 -5.26 7.10
CA GLU A 100 -13.17 -4.28 6.01
C GLU A 100 -13.63 -2.87 6.43
N ALA A 101 -14.68 -2.78 7.23
CA ALA A 101 -15.15 -1.50 7.78
C ALA A 101 -14.11 -0.80 8.67
N LYS A 102 -13.19 -1.56 9.27
CA LYS A 102 -12.09 -1.04 10.10
C LYS A 102 -10.82 -0.71 9.31
N MET A 103 -10.74 -1.08 8.04
CA MET A 103 -9.59 -0.81 7.17
C MET A 103 -9.88 0.37 6.24
N LYS A 104 -9.46 1.57 6.65
CA LYS A 104 -9.68 2.81 5.90
C LYS A 104 -8.59 3.05 4.86
N LYS A 105 -8.91 3.87 3.87
CA LYS A 105 -7.98 4.32 2.82
C LYS A 105 -8.05 5.84 2.71
N SER A 106 -6.92 6.49 2.94
CA SER A 106 -6.76 7.95 2.84
C SER A 106 -5.56 8.30 1.95
N THR A 107 -5.15 9.56 1.95
CA THR A 107 -3.81 9.95 1.50
C THR A 107 -2.82 9.72 2.64
N THR A 108 -1.49 9.75 2.36
CA THR A 108 -0.49 9.62 3.43
C THR A 108 -0.66 10.71 4.50
N HIS A 109 -0.91 11.96 4.11
CA HIS A 109 -1.19 13.03 5.06
C HIS A 109 -2.51 12.80 5.80
N GLY A 110 -3.56 12.41 5.09
CA GLY A 110 -4.88 12.14 5.69
C GLY A 110 -4.84 11.02 6.74
N SER A 111 -4.07 9.96 6.52
CA SER A 111 -3.93 8.90 7.51
C SER A 111 -3.21 9.36 8.78
N PHE A 112 -2.17 10.22 8.66
CA PHE A 112 -1.56 10.85 9.84
C PHE A 112 -2.53 11.76 10.59
N VAL A 113 -3.31 12.57 9.88
CA VAL A 113 -4.34 13.43 10.51
C VAL A 113 -5.39 12.57 11.23
N ASN A 114 -5.85 11.49 10.61
CA ASN A 114 -6.82 10.58 11.23
C ASN A 114 -6.25 9.92 12.50
N LEU A 115 -4.96 9.57 12.53
CA LEU A 115 -4.29 9.03 13.72
C LEU A 115 -4.16 10.09 14.82
N ILE A 116 -3.76 11.31 14.47
CA ILE A 116 -3.59 12.43 15.42
C ILE A 116 -4.95 12.84 16.04
N ASP A 117 -6.01 12.79 15.23
CA ASP A 117 -7.39 13.10 15.66
C ASP A 117 -8.10 11.92 16.37
N ASP A 118 -7.40 10.84 16.68
CA ASP A 118 -7.93 9.64 17.35
C ASP A 118 -9.11 8.98 16.59
N LYS A 119 -9.13 9.12 15.26
CA LYS A 119 -10.14 8.48 14.41
C LYS A 119 -9.75 7.07 13.98
N VAL A 120 -8.47 6.73 14.16
CA VAL A 120 -7.89 5.42 13.88
C VAL A 120 -6.77 5.14 14.90
N GLU A 121 -6.53 3.86 15.17
CA GLU A 121 -5.58 3.41 16.18
C GLU A 121 -4.20 3.09 15.60
N LEU A 122 -4.15 2.77 14.30
CA LEU A 122 -2.92 2.41 13.61
C LEU A 122 -2.96 2.87 12.15
N ILE A 123 -1.81 3.29 11.63
CA ILE A 123 -1.68 3.61 10.20
C ILE A 123 -0.51 2.87 9.55
N ILE A 124 -0.65 2.58 8.25
CA ILE A 124 0.46 2.13 7.41
C ILE A 124 0.75 3.22 6.39
N ALA A 125 1.87 3.89 6.57
CA ALA A 125 2.28 5.01 5.74
C ALA A 125 3.52 4.65 4.89
N SER A 126 3.62 5.24 3.71
CA SER A 126 4.76 5.04 2.79
C SER A 126 5.98 5.91 3.10
N ARG A 127 5.90 6.75 4.12
CA ARG A 127 6.98 7.63 4.58
C ARG A 127 6.87 7.86 6.08
N ALA A 128 7.93 8.36 6.66
CA ALA A 128 7.93 8.87 8.02
C ALA A 128 7.00 10.09 8.18
N ILE A 129 6.57 10.35 9.41
CA ILE A 129 5.79 11.53 9.78
C ILE A 129 6.56 12.82 9.42
N SER A 130 5.88 13.78 8.78
CA SER A 130 6.45 15.07 8.39
C SER A 130 6.60 16.02 9.57
N ARG A 131 7.33 17.15 9.34
CA ARG A 131 7.47 18.18 10.36
C ARG A 131 6.12 18.79 10.76
N ASP A 132 5.27 19.08 9.78
CA ASP A 132 3.97 19.72 10.02
C ASP A 132 3.02 18.78 10.77
N GLU A 133 3.05 17.49 10.43
CA GLU A 133 2.28 16.46 11.14
C GLU A 133 2.77 16.27 12.59
N LYS A 134 4.10 16.33 12.82
CA LYS A 134 4.67 16.32 14.18
C LYS A 134 4.24 17.54 14.99
N GLN A 135 4.21 18.70 14.35
CA GLN A 135 3.74 19.91 15.01
C GLN A 135 2.27 19.81 15.37
N TYR A 136 1.43 19.30 14.45
CA TYR A 136 0.01 19.07 14.68
C TYR A 136 -0.23 18.08 15.82
N ALA A 137 0.50 16.97 15.84
CA ALA A 137 0.41 16.00 16.94
C ALA A 137 0.76 16.62 18.30
N LYS A 138 1.79 17.47 18.33
CA LYS A 138 2.17 18.22 19.54
C LYS A 138 1.06 19.17 20.01
N GLU A 139 0.44 19.90 19.09
CA GLU A 139 -0.67 20.82 19.39
C GLU A 139 -1.89 20.07 19.96
N LYS A 140 -2.13 18.87 19.45
CA LYS A 140 -3.21 17.98 19.94
C LYS A 140 -2.84 17.22 21.22
N GLY A 141 -1.59 17.22 21.64
CA GLY A 141 -1.10 16.44 22.77
C GLY A 141 -1.03 14.94 22.49
N THR A 142 -1.03 14.53 21.23
CA THR A 142 -1.02 13.13 20.82
C THR A 142 0.41 12.61 20.64
N GLY A 143 0.75 11.55 21.39
CA GLY A 143 2.02 10.83 21.25
C GLY A 143 1.95 9.84 20.08
N ILE A 144 2.89 9.91 19.14
CA ILE A 144 2.96 8.98 18.01
C ILE A 144 4.19 8.09 18.16
N ILE A 145 3.97 6.78 18.04
CA ILE A 145 5.03 5.78 17.97
C ILE A 145 5.20 5.38 16.51
N GLU A 146 6.40 5.60 15.96
CA GLU A 146 6.74 5.25 14.58
C GLU A 146 7.72 4.09 14.57
N LYS A 147 7.39 3.04 13.80
CA LYS A 147 8.27 1.87 13.61
C LYS A 147 8.35 1.52 12.13
N PRO A 148 9.56 1.46 11.54
CA PRO A 148 9.72 0.96 10.18
C PRO A 148 9.41 -0.55 10.14
N VAL A 149 8.58 -0.95 9.18
CA VAL A 149 8.18 -2.36 8.99
C VAL A 149 8.73 -2.97 7.70
N GLY A 150 9.27 -2.14 6.80
CA GLY A 150 9.83 -2.57 5.53
C GLY A 150 10.55 -1.44 4.82
N ILE A 151 11.22 -1.78 3.74
CA ILE A 151 11.88 -0.82 2.84
C ILE A 151 11.17 -0.91 1.51
N ASP A 152 10.71 0.25 1.01
CA ASP A 152 10.16 0.36 -0.34
C ASP A 152 11.25 0.78 -1.32
N GLY A 153 11.25 0.18 -2.51
CA GLY A 153 12.21 0.47 -3.57
C GLY A 153 11.63 1.45 -4.58
N PHE A 154 12.21 2.65 -4.65
CA PHE A 154 11.88 3.58 -5.71
C PHE A 154 12.74 3.30 -6.95
N VAL A 155 12.10 2.98 -8.07
CA VAL A 155 12.79 2.66 -9.33
C VAL A 155 12.33 3.58 -10.46
N PHE A 156 13.27 3.97 -11.31
CA PHE A 156 12.98 4.64 -12.57
C PHE A 156 12.91 3.59 -13.67
N ILE A 157 11.81 3.57 -14.40
CA ILE A 157 11.61 2.70 -15.55
C ILE A 157 11.85 3.54 -16.81
N LYS A 158 12.62 3.04 -17.75
CA LYS A 158 12.86 3.63 -19.05
C LYS A 158 12.49 2.67 -20.18
N ASN A 159 12.18 3.21 -21.35
CA ASN A 159 12.06 2.40 -22.56
C ASN A 159 13.39 1.69 -22.85
N LYS A 160 13.34 0.49 -23.40
CA LYS A 160 14.51 -0.30 -23.80
C LYS A 160 15.42 0.48 -24.76
N GLU A 161 14.84 1.21 -25.68
CA GLU A 161 15.56 1.98 -26.71
C GLU A 161 16.14 3.31 -26.19
N ASN A 162 15.78 3.72 -24.97
CA ASN A 162 16.33 4.94 -24.39
C ASN A 162 17.83 4.79 -24.12
N PRO A 163 18.72 5.63 -24.70
CA PRO A 163 20.15 5.52 -24.52
C PRO A 163 20.66 5.89 -23.13
N VAL A 164 19.84 6.58 -22.31
CA VAL A 164 20.22 6.98 -20.96
C VAL A 164 20.41 5.75 -20.10
N LYS A 165 21.62 5.50 -19.62
CA LYS A 165 21.94 4.34 -18.77
C LYS A 165 21.83 4.65 -17.28
N SER A 166 22.10 5.89 -16.88
CA SER A 166 22.04 6.33 -15.49
C SER A 166 21.78 7.83 -15.39
N LEU A 167 21.23 8.26 -14.27
CA LEU A 167 21.06 9.67 -13.92
C LEU A 167 21.67 9.90 -12.52
N THR A 168 22.34 11.02 -12.35
CA THR A 168 22.80 11.44 -11.02
C THR A 168 21.63 11.95 -10.19
N CYS A 169 21.76 11.93 -8.87
CA CYS A 169 20.75 12.51 -7.97
C CYS A 169 20.50 14.00 -8.25
N GLU A 170 21.51 14.73 -8.70
CA GLU A 170 21.38 16.14 -9.08
C GLU A 170 20.56 16.32 -10.35
N GLN A 171 20.80 15.48 -11.36
CA GLN A 171 19.98 15.47 -12.58
C GLN A 171 18.54 15.18 -12.27
N ILE A 172 18.25 14.14 -11.47
CA ILE A 172 16.91 13.80 -11.03
C ILE A 172 16.26 14.97 -10.28
N ARG A 173 16.97 15.58 -9.33
CA ARG A 173 16.48 16.74 -8.58
C ARG A 173 16.20 17.94 -9.47
N SER A 174 17.07 18.21 -10.45
CA SER A 174 16.85 19.30 -11.41
C SER A 174 15.60 19.07 -12.25
N TYR A 175 15.38 17.87 -12.73
CA TYR A 175 14.15 17.50 -13.44
C TYR A 175 12.90 17.70 -12.59
N ILE A 176 12.89 17.26 -11.33
CA ILE A 176 11.76 17.42 -10.43
C ILE A 176 11.52 18.90 -10.09
N ARG A 177 12.58 19.70 -9.87
CA ARG A 177 12.47 21.15 -9.59
C ARG A 177 11.93 21.94 -10.78
N VAL A 178 12.39 21.63 -11.98
CA VAL A 178 11.90 22.29 -13.20
C VAL A 178 10.40 22.06 -13.40
N LYS A 179 9.87 20.89 -13.04
CA LYS A 179 8.43 20.62 -13.09
C LYS A 179 7.60 21.59 -12.24
N SER A 180 8.11 22.03 -11.11
CA SER A 180 7.39 22.97 -10.24
C SER A 180 7.36 24.40 -10.75
N LEU A 181 8.27 24.75 -11.69
CA LEU A 181 8.45 26.11 -12.20
C LEU A 181 7.81 26.37 -13.57
N ILE A 182 7.57 25.37 -14.40
CA ILE A 182 7.29 25.54 -15.84
C ILE A 182 5.91 25.00 -16.29
N GLY A 183 5.07 24.48 -15.43
CA GLY A 183 3.72 24.05 -15.80
C GLY A 183 3.64 23.17 -17.08
N LYS A 184 2.74 23.48 -18.00
CA LYS A 184 2.39 22.69 -19.19
C LYS A 184 3.55 22.36 -20.19
N LYS A 185 4.64 23.10 -20.16
CA LYS A 185 5.79 22.86 -21.07
C LYS A 185 6.55 21.57 -20.78
N TRP A 186 6.24 20.92 -19.69
CA TRP A 186 6.82 19.65 -19.24
C TRP A 186 6.25 18.43 -19.95
N GLU A 187 4.96 18.44 -20.25
CA GLU A 187 4.36 17.32 -20.98
C GLU A 187 4.99 17.15 -22.34
N GLU A 188 5.24 18.23 -23.06
CA GLU A 188 5.93 18.17 -24.36
C GLU A 188 7.38 17.69 -24.26
N MET A 189 8.10 18.06 -23.20
CA MET A 189 9.50 17.67 -23.02
C MET A 189 9.65 16.23 -22.52
N MET A 190 8.71 15.77 -21.66
CA MET A 190 8.62 14.37 -21.26
C MET A 190 8.22 13.47 -22.43
N TRP A 191 7.30 13.90 -23.28
CA TRP A 191 6.96 13.18 -24.51
C TRP A 191 8.15 13.12 -25.46
N ARG A 192 8.96 14.16 -25.56
CA ARG A 192 10.21 14.12 -26.35
C ARG A 192 11.23 13.14 -25.75
N LEU A 193 11.43 13.10 -24.45
CA LEU A 193 12.29 12.11 -23.80
C LEU A 193 11.74 10.68 -23.90
N LEU A 194 10.43 10.51 -23.99
CA LEU A 194 9.77 9.21 -24.15
C LEU A 194 9.61 8.80 -25.64
N LEU A 195 9.51 9.75 -26.58
CA LEU A 195 9.30 9.49 -28.01
C LEU A 195 10.60 9.44 -28.80
N TYR A 196 11.71 10.05 -28.33
CA TYR A 196 13.05 9.89 -28.91
C TYR A 196 13.88 8.85 -28.16
N ALA A 197 13.21 7.96 -27.47
CA ALA A 197 13.81 6.80 -26.83
C ALA A 197 13.38 5.53 -27.57
#